data_b318b32fa3b93796a1b8da722e5cf692
#
_entry.id   b318b32fa3b93796a1b8da722e5cf692
#
_cell.length_a   1.000
_cell.length_b   1.000
_cell.length_c   1.000
_cell.angle_alpha   90.00
_cell.angle_beta   90.00
_cell.angle_gamma   90.00
#
_symmetry.space_group_name_H-M   'P 1'
#
loop_
_entity.id
_entity.type
_entity.pdbx_description
1 polymer ?
#
loop_
_entity_poly.entity_id
_entity_poly.type
_entity_poly.pdbx_seq_one_letter_code
_entity_poly.pdbx_strand_id
1 'polypeptide(L)'
;VGQVPIDRTSGDAARDALNAGLKVLSRGDLLGISLEGTRSPDGRLYRGKTGAARVALKAGVPVFPMAMIDTEKANPIGSWIPRPVKVGTIIGDPIDPSEYKAKYSDEYEAARALTDDLIKEIQKLSGQEYVDAYATDVKKSLEAGNGYPAGTEPGGELTIPAPGPKPTPRRWFRRAR
;
A
#
# COMPACT_ATOMS: atom_id res chain seq x y z
N VAL A 1 0.45 -7.50 18.66
CA VAL A 1 0.10 -7.11 17.28
C VAL A 1 -0.89 -8.14 16.75
N GLY A 2 -2.14 -7.72 16.52
CA GLY A 2 -3.19 -8.58 15.99
C GLY A 2 -3.04 -8.73 14.47
N GLN A 3 -3.02 -9.96 13.98
CA GLN A 3 -3.16 -10.22 12.53
C GLN A 3 -4.62 -10.55 12.24
N VAL A 4 -5.14 -10.00 11.15
CA VAL A 4 -6.49 -10.34 10.66
C VAL A 4 -6.36 -11.53 9.70
N PRO A 5 -6.81 -12.73 10.09
CA PRO A 5 -6.77 -13.88 9.19
C PRO A 5 -7.77 -13.67 8.06
N ILE A 6 -7.35 -13.92 6.83
CA ILE A 6 -8.19 -13.85 5.63
C ILE A 6 -8.09 -15.20 4.93
N ASP A 7 -9.23 -15.88 4.79
CA ASP A 7 -9.30 -17.07 3.95
C ASP A 7 -9.28 -16.64 2.47
N ARG A 8 -8.19 -16.98 1.78
CA ARG A 8 -8.00 -16.65 0.36
C ARG A 8 -8.54 -17.69 -0.60
N THR A 9 -9.07 -18.78 -0.08
CA THR A 9 -9.58 -19.91 -0.87
C THR A 9 -11.09 -19.80 -1.13
N SER A 10 -11.82 -19.00 -0.32
CA SER A 10 -13.25 -18.77 -0.50
C SER A 10 -13.54 -17.85 -1.71
N GLY A 11 -14.64 -18.12 -2.42
CA GLY A 11 -15.12 -17.21 -3.48
C GLY A 11 -15.46 -15.80 -2.98
N ASP A 12 -15.65 -15.65 -1.66
CA ASP A 12 -15.99 -14.40 -0.97
C ASP A 12 -14.79 -13.73 -0.25
N ALA A 13 -13.58 -14.23 -0.47
CA ALA A 13 -12.37 -13.77 0.24
C ALA A 13 -12.19 -12.25 0.29
N ALA A 14 -12.54 -11.56 -0.80
CA ALA A 14 -12.44 -10.09 -0.85
C ALA A 14 -13.47 -9.41 0.05
N ARG A 15 -14.68 -9.95 0.14
CA ARG A 15 -15.75 -9.44 1.01
C ARG A 15 -15.44 -9.70 2.47
N ASP A 16 -14.92 -10.88 2.78
CA ASP A 16 -14.54 -11.26 4.15
C ASP A 16 -13.38 -10.40 4.66
N ALA A 17 -12.39 -10.13 3.81
CA ALA A 17 -11.30 -9.20 4.11
C ALA A 17 -11.81 -7.77 4.39
N LEU A 18 -12.76 -7.28 3.59
CA LEU A 18 -13.40 -5.98 3.79
C LEU A 18 -14.12 -5.93 5.15
N ASN A 19 -14.95 -6.94 5.45
CA ASN A 19 -15.71 -7.02 6.70
C ASN A 19 -14.80 -7.13 7.93
N ALA A 20 -13.72 -7.91 7.82
CA ALA A 20 -12.72 -8.03 8.87
C ALA A 20 -12.01 -6.69 9.14
N GLY A 21 -11.65 -5.94 8.09
CA GLY A 21 -11.10 -4.60 8.21
C GLY A 21 -12.05 -3.62 8.88
N LEU A 22 -13.32 -3.60 8.48
CA LEU A 22 -14.35 -2.77 9.09
C LEU A 22 -14.55 -3.09 10.58
N LYS A 23 -14.51 -4.38 10.94
CA LYS A 23 -14.62 -4.81 12.36
C LYS A 23 -13.44 -4.33 13.21
N VAL A 24 -12.24 -4.24 12.66
CA VAL A 24 -11.07 -3.66 13.36
C VAL A 24 -11.31 -2.18 13.60
N LEU A 25 -11.63 -1.43 12.56
CA LEU A 25 -11.83 0.01 12.64
C LEU A 25 -13.02 0.43 13.52
N SER A 26 -14.11 -0.37 13.56
CA SER A 26 -15.27 -0.10 14.42
C SER A 26 -14.97 -0.18 15.91
N ARG A 27 -13.87 -0.83 16.30
CA ARG A 27 -13.40 -0.87 17.70
C ARG A 27 -12.47 0.29 18.05
N GLY A 28 -12.18 1.19 17.09
CA GLY A 28 -11.20 2.26 17.27
C GLY A 28 -9.75 1.81 17.11
N ASP A 29 -9.52 0.59 16.63
CA ASP A 29 -8.18 0.06 16.39
C ASP A 29 -7.61 0.59 15.07
N LEU A 30 -6.27 0.59 14.95
CA LEU A 30 -5.58 0.92 13.71
C LEU A 30 -5.53 -0.30 12.78
N LEU A 31 -5.76 -0.09 11.49
CA LEU A 31 -5.65 -1.11 10.46
C LEU A 31 -4.50 -0.78 9.50
N GLY A 32 -3.47 -1.63 9.46
CA GLY A 32 -2.44 -1.59 8.42
C GLY A 32 -2.81 -2.51 7.25
N ILE A 33 -2.79 -1.97 6.02
CA ILE A 33 -3.15 -2.72 4.82
C ILE A 33 -2.25 -2.34 3.65
N SER A 34 -1.78 -3.33 2.88
CA SER A 34 -1.00 -3.08 1.66
C SER A 34 -1.94 -2.79 0.49
N LEU A 35 -1.70 -1.67 -0.20
CA LEU A 35 -2.47 -1.30 -1.40
C LEU A 35 -2.25 -2.25 -2.57
N GLU A 36 -1.04 -2.76 -2.76
CA GLU A 36 -0.70 -3.67 -3.85
C GLU A 36 -1.25 -5.10 -3.62
N GLY A 37 -1.58 -5.45 -2.38
CA GLY A 37 -2.11 -6.76 -1.98
C GLY A 37 -1.09 -7.89 -1.99
N THR A 38 0.16 -7.61 -2.36
CA THR A 38 1.32 -8.52 -2.32
C THR A 38 2.60 -7.73 -2.16
N ARG A 39 3.72 -8.41 -1.88
CA ARG A 39 5.04 -7.78 -1.93
C ARG A 39 5.43 -7.51 -3.38
N SER A 40 6.07 -6.37 -3.65
CA SER A 40 6.65 -6.06 -4.95
C SER A 40 7.67 -7.14 -5.37
N PRO A 41 7.66 -7.59 -6.63
CA PRO A 41 8.63 -8.58 -7.11
C PRO A 41 10.06 -8.03 -7.24
N ASP A 42 10.23 -6.73 -7.40
CA ASP A 42 11.49 -6.08 -7.76
C ASP A 42 11.76 -4.74 -7.05
N GLY A 43 10.96 -4.41 -6.05
CA GLY A 43 11.11 -3.17 -5.26
C GLY A 43 10.45 -1.94 -5.88
N ARG A 44 9.83 -2.03 -7.07
CA ARG A 44 9.03 -0.96 -7.66
C ARG A 44 7.66 -0.87 -7.03
N LEU A 45 6.98 0.26 -7.20
CA LEU A 45 5.62 0.49 -6.73
C LEU A 45 4.62 0.15 -7.84
N TYR A 46 3.70 -0.74 -7.56
CA TYR A 46 2.72 -1.23 -8.52
C TYR A 46 1.32 -0.66 -8.27
N ARG A 47 0.45 -0.81 -9.26
CA ARG A 47 -0.93 -0.38 -9.20
C ARG A 47 -1.65 -0.93 -7.98
N GLY A 48 -2.27 -0.06 -7.18
CA GLY A 48 -3.01 -0.42 -5.99
C GLY A 48 -4.36 -1.08 -6.31
N LYS A 49 -4.74 -2.06 -5.47
CA LYS A 49 -6.09 -2.63 -5.43
C LYS A 49 -7.02 -1.76 -4.59
N THR A 50 -8.27 -1.65 -4.98
CA THR A 50 -9.25 -0.75 -4.33
C THR A 50 -9.75 -1.21 -2.96
N GLY A 51 -9.34 -2.38 -2.48
CA GLY A 51 -9.82 -2.95 -1.22
C GLY A 51 -9.62 -2.06 -0.01
N ALA A 52 -8.42 -1.48 0.16
CA ALA A 52 -8.11 -0.59 1.28
C ALA A 52 -8.96 0.70 1.22
N ALA A 53 -9.08 1.31 0.03
CA ALA A 53 -9.90 2.51 -0.16
C ALA A 53 -11.38 2.23 0.12
N ARG A 54 -11.90 1.08 -0.28
CA ARG A 54 -13.29 0.68 0.02
C ARG A 54 -13.52 0.51 1.52
N VAL A 55 -12.56 -0.04 2.26
CA VAL A 55 -12.63 -0.11 3.74
C VAL A 55 -12.66 1.29 4.33
N ALA A 56 -11.76 2.19 3.91
CA ALA A 56 -11.68 3.56 4.41
C ALA A 56 -12.95 4.37 4.10
N LEU A 57 -13.45 4.28 2.86
CA LEU A 57 -14.70 4.92 2.45
C LEU A 57 -15.90 4.44 3.28
N LYS A 58 -16.02 3.13 3.54
CA LYS A 58 -17.11 2.58 4.35
C LYS A 58 -16.99 2.96 5.82
N ALA A 59 -15.79 2.90 6.38
CA ALA A 59 -15.53 3.24 7.77
C ALA A 59 -15.59 4.76 8.04
N GLY A 60 -15.37 5.60 7.03
CA GLY A 60 -15.32 7.07 7.19
C GLY A 60 -14.12 7.53 8.02
N VAL A 61 -12.99 6.82 7.95
CA VAL A 61 -11.79 7.12 8.73
C VAL A 61 -10.67 7.64 7.83
N PRO A 62 -9.83 8.57 8.31
CA PRO A 62 -8.70 9.09 7.54
C PRO A 62 -7.68 7.98 7.22
N VAL A 63 -7.03 8.08 6.06
CA VAL A 63 -6.02 7.13 5.60
C VAL A 63 -4.66 7.82 5.57
N PHE A 64 -3.68 7.22 6.23
CA PHE A 64 -2.31 7.69 6.24
C PHE A 64 -1.48 6.90 5.22
N PRO A 65 -1.02 7.51 4.11
CA PRO A 65 -0.09 6.85 3.20
C PRO A 65 1.22 6.57 3.92
N MET A 66 1.71 5.34 3.80
CA MET A 66 2.93 4.91 4.48
C MET A 66 3.87 4.20 3.50
N ALA A 67 5.08 4.73 3.36
CA ALA A 67 6.13 4.13 2.56
C ALA A 67 7.11 3.35 3.45
N MET A 68 7.44 2.14 3.02
CA MET A 68 8.44 1.28 3.66
C MET A 68 9.74 1.36 2.86
N ILE A 69 10.84 1.71 3.51
CA ILE A 69 12.14 1.92 2.86
C ILE A 69 13.08 0.78 3.22
N ASP A 70 13.76 0.23 2.20
CA ASP A 70 14.77 -0.84 2.32
C ASP A 70 14.26 -2.18 2.90
N THR A 71 12.94 -2.38 2.93
CA THR A 71 12.38 -3.65 3.44
C THR A 71 12.67 -4.83 2.53
N GLU A 72 12.83 -4.62 1.22
CA GLU A 72 13.25 -5.62 0.24
C GLU A 72 14.68 -6.11 0.53
N LYS A 73 15.55 -5.25 1.06
CA LYS A 73 16.92 -5.62 1.47
C LYS A 73 16.92 -6.46 2.74
N ALA A 74 15.97 -6.16 3.66
CA ALA A 74 15.81 -6.91 4.91
C ALA A 74 15.30 -8.33 4.67
N ASN A 75 14.34 -8.50 3.77
CA ASN A 75 13.75 -9.79 3.45
C ASN A 75 13.53 -9.97 1.95
N PRO A 76 14.58 -10.22 1.16
CA PRO A 76 14.48 -10.47 -0.28
C PRO A 76 13.51 -11.62 -0.58
N ILE A 77 12.84 -11.54 -1.74
CA ILE A 77 11.98 -12.63 -2.20
C ILE A 77 12.81 -13.89 -2.39
N GLY A 78 12.32 -15.03 -1.87
CA GLY A 78 13.05 -16.31 -1.87
C GLY A 78 14.04 -16.50 -0.72
N SER A 79 14.30 -15.48 0.11
CA SER A 79 15.09 -15.62 1.33
C SER A 79 14.21 -16.05 2.50
N TRP A 80 14.67 -17.08 3.21
CA TRP A 80 14.02 -17.56 4.45
C TRP A 80 14.55 -16.86 5.71
N ILE A 81 15.74 -16.27 5.60
CA ILE A 81 16.42 -15.63 6.73
C ILE A 81 16.44 -14.11 6.49
N PRO A 82 15.83 -13.32 7.37
CA PRO A 82 15.93 -11.86 7.31
C PRO A 82 17.39 -11.40 7.51
N ARG A 83 17.79 -10.36 6.78
CA ARG A 83 19.10 -9.73 6.92
C ARG A 83 19.03 -8.59 7.93
N PRO A 84 20.03 -8.39 8.78
CA PRO A 84 20.08 -7.30 9.73
C PRO A 84 20.46 -5.98 9.03
N VAL A 85 19.52 -5.41 8.27
CA VAL A 85 19.68 -4.10 7.62
C VAL A 85 18.75 -3.09 8.25
N LYS A 86 19.12 -1.82 8.17
CA LYS A 86 18.26 -0.74 8.64
C LYS A 86 17.10 -0.55 7.66
N VAL A 87 15.88 -0.61 8.18
CA VAL A 87 14.64 -0.29 7.45
C VAL A 87 14.08 1.03 7.94
N GLY A 88 13.38 1.74 7.08
CA GLY A 88 12.71 2.99 7.40
C GLY A 88 11.21 2.92 7.15
N THR A 89 10.48 3.81 7.80
CA THR A 89 9.06 4.07 7.53
C THR A 89 8.85 5.56 7.44
N ILE A 90 8.18 6.01 6.38
CA ILE A 90 7.79 7.40 6.19
C ILE A 90 6.28 7.45 6.12
N ILE A 91 5.67 8.28 6.96
CA ILE A 91 4.21 8.45 7.02
C ILE A 91 3.89 9.83 6.45
N GLY A 92 2.98 9.88 5.48
CA GLY A 92 2.51 11.11 4.87
C GLY A 92 1.32 11.73 5.61
N ASP A 93 0.82 12.83 5.09
CA ASP A 93 -0.35 13.51 5.62
C ASP A 93 -1.61 12.66 5.39
N PRO A 94 -2.61 12.72 6.30
CA PRO A 94 -3.85 11.96 6.17
C PRO A 94 -4.67 12.44 4.98
N ILE A 95 -5.30 11.51 4.30
CA ILE A 95 -6.30 11.75 3.25
C ILE A 95 -7.68 11.43 3.82
N ASP A 96 -8.61 12.38 3.70
CA ASP A 96 -10.00 12.20 4.15
C ASP A 96 -10.84 11.53 3.04
N PRO A 97 -11.35 10.30 3.25
CA PRO A 97 -12.19 9.63 2.26
C PRO A 97 -13.55 10.31 2.03
N SER A 98 -14.00 11.19 2.92
CA SER A 98 -15.27 11.91 2.75
C SER A 98 -15.28 12.82 1.52
N GLU A 99 -14.15 13.39 1.15
CA GLU A 99 -13.98 14.22 -0.06
C GLU A 99 -14.29 13.42 -1.33
N TYR A 100 -13.88 12.15 -1.37
CA TYR A 100 -14.13 11.26 -2.51
C TYR A 100 -15.58 10.84 -2.59
N LYS A 101 -16.26 10.60 -1.45
CA LYS A 101 -17.71 10.34 -1.42
C LYS A 101 -18.52 11.54 -1.91
N ALA A 102 -18.08 12.75 -1.61
CA ALA A 102 -18.76 13.97 -2.06
C ALA A 102 -18.56 14.21 -3.57
N LYS A 103 -17.39 13.81 -4.11
CA LYS A 103 -17.02 14.08 -5.49
C LYS A 103 -17.53 13.05 -6.50
N TYR A 104 -17.61 11.78 -6.09
CA TYR A 104 -17.98 10.66 -6.97
C TYR A 104 -19.30 10.04 -6.52
N SER A 105 -20.23 9.87 -7.45
CA SER A 105 -21.52 9.21 -7.18
C SER A 105 -21.40 7.68 -7.16
N ASP A 106 -20.43 7.13 -7.87
CA ASP A 106 -20.15 5.70 -7.90
C ASP A 106 -19.07 5.30 -6.87
N GLU A 107 -19.39 4.28 -6.06
CA GLU A 107 -18.50 3.80 -4.98
C GLU A 107 -17.18 3.24 -5.54
N TYR A 108 -17.22 2.61 -6.71
CA TYR A 108 -16.02 2.05 -7.33
C TYR A 108 -15.10 3.16 -7.85
N GLU A 109 -15.66 4.18 -8.49
CA GLU A 109 -14.90 5.35 -8.96
C GLU A 109 -14.27 6.11 -7.79
N ALA A 110 -15.02 6.32 -6.70
CA ALA A 110 -14.49 6.92 -5.48
C ALA A 110 -13.33 6.12 -4.91
N ALA A 111 -13.48 4.80 -4.82
CA ALA A 111 -12.43 3.91 -4.32
C ALA A 111 -11.21 3.86 -5.24
N ARG A 112 -11.41 3.90 -6.56
CA ARG A 112 -10.31 3.93 -7.53
C ARG A 112 -9.53 5.24 -7.41
N ALA A 113 -10.22 6.38 -7.40
CA ALA A 113 -9.60 7.70 -7.27
C ALA A 113 -8.81 7.82 -5.95
N LEU A 114 -9.40 7.43 -4.83
CA LEU A 114 -8.70 7.42 -3.53
C LEU A 114 -7.46 6.51 -3.56
N THR A 115 -7.55 5.34 -4.19
CA THR A 115 -6.41 4.41 -4.30
C THR A 115 -5.30 5.02 -5.13
N ASP A 116 -5.62 5.67 -6.27
CA ASP A 116 -4.63 6.26 -7.16
C ASP A 116 -3.91 7.43 -6.49
N ASP A 117 -4.63 8.25 -5.71
CA ASP A 117 -4.02 9.34 -4.96
C ASP A 117 -3.14 8.82 -3.81
N LEU A 118 -3.57 7.76 -3.10
CA LEU A 118 -2.72 7.09 -2.10
C LEU A 118 -1.44 6.53 -2.72
N ILE A 119 -1.49 5.90 -3.89
CA ILE A 119 -0.31 5.39 -4.60
C ILE A 119 0.63 6.54 -4.99
N LYS A 120 0.10 7.66 -5.49
CA LYS A 120 0.91 8.86 -5.80
C LYS A 120 1.62 9.42 -4.58
N GLU A 121 0.91 9.50 -3.43
CA GLU A 121 1.54 9.95 -2.19
C GLU A 121 2.62 8.98 -1.70
N ILE A 122 2.37 7.65 -1.74
CA ILE A 122 3.39 6.65 -1.41
C ILE A 122 4.59 6.77 -2.36
N GLN A 123 4.37 6.99 -3.66
CA GLN A 123 5.44 7.21 -4.63
C GLN A 123 6.30 8.43 -4.27
N LYS A 124 5.68 9.56 -3.90
CA LYS A 124 6.40 10.77 -3.45
C LYS A 124 7.23 10.51 -2.21
N LEU A 125 6.68 9.74 -1.25
CA LEU A 125 7.36 9.41 0.00
C LEU A 125 8.52 8.44 -0.19
N SER A 126 8.36 7.44 -1.05
CA SER A 126 9.35 6.37 -1.29
C SER A 126 10.35 6.71 -2.38
N GLY A 127 9.95 7.52 -3.38
CA GLY A 127 10.72 7.74 -4.61
C GLY A 127 10.76 6.54 -5.55
N GLN A 128 9.95 5.49 -5.31
CA GLN A 128 9.93 4.30 -6.15
C GLN A 128 9.41 4.60 -7.56
N GLU A 129 9.94 3.88 -8.55
CA GLU A 129 9.38 3.84 -9.89
C GLU A 129 7.98 3.22 -9.84
N TYR A 130 7.00 3.88 -10.47
CA TYR A 130 5.64 3.37 -10.57
C TYR A 130 5.44 2.55 -11.83
N VAL A 131 4.78 1.40 -11.69
CA VAL A 131 4.40 0.50 -12.79
C VAL A 131 2.88 0.38 -12.83
N ASP A 132 2.26 0.76 -13.95
CA ASP A 132 0.80 0.68 -14.13
C ASP A 132 0.34 -0.75 -14.47
N ALA A 133 0.68 -1.68 -13.59
CA ALA A 133 0.25 -3.07 -13.64
C ALA A 133 0.07 -3.60 -12.22
N TYR A 134 -0.68 -4.67 -12.05
CA TYR A 134 -0.79 -5.29 -10.73
C TYR A 134 0.43 -6.17 -10.44
N ALA A 135 1.07 -5.97 -9.29
CA ALA A 135 2.20 -6.78 -8.83
C ALA A 135 1.91 -8.29 -8.83
N THR A 136 0.65 -8.69 -8.58
CA THR A 136 0.22 -10.09 -8.63
C THR A 136 0.35 -10.71 -10.01
N ASP A 137 0.11 -9.94 -11.07
CA ASP A 137 0.13 -10.44 -12.45
C ASP A 137 1.56 -10.53 -12.96
N VAL A 138 2.38 -9.51 -12.67
CA VAL A 138 3.82 -9.53 -12.96
C VAL A 138 4.48 -10.70 -12.24
N LYS A 139 4.17 -10.92 -10.96
CA LYS A 139 4.71 -12.01 -10.18
C LYS A 139 4.35 -13.39 -10.75
N LYS A 140 3.09 -13.59 -11.15
CA LYS A 140 2.66 -14.84 -11.81
C LYS A 140 3.42 -15.09 -13.11
N SER A 141 3.64 -14.04 -13.92
CA SER A 141 4.40 -14.15 -15.17
C SER A 141 5.85 -14.57 -14.92
N LEU A 142 6.49 -13.95 -13.93
CA LEU A 142 7.86 -14.29 -13.54
C LEU A 142 7.97 -15.72 -12.98
N GLU A 143 7.04 -16.13 -12.12
CA GLU A 143 6.98 -17.50 -11.56
C GLU A 143 6.73 -18.56 -12.63
N ALA A 144 5.99 -18.21 -13.70
CA ALA A 144 5.77 -19.08 -14.87
C ALA A 144 6.95 -19.11 -15.85
N GLY A 145 8.01 -18.33 -15.62
CA GLY A 145 9.17 -18.26 -16.51
C GLY A 145 8.96 -17.41 -17.77
N ASN A 146 7.85 -16.66 -17.86
CA ASN A 146 7.52 -15.85 -19.04
C ASN A 146 8.19 -14.46 -19.03
N GLY A 147 8.99 -14.14 -18.00
CA GLY A 147 9.57 -12.80 -17.85
C GLY A 147 8.56 -11.74 -17.42
N TYR A 148 8.95 -10.48 -17.57
CA TYR A 148 8.07 -9.35 -17.32
C TYR A 148 7.04 -9.21 -18.45
N PRO A 149 5.76 -8.96 -18.13
CA PRO A 149 4.77 -8.59 -19.15
C PRO A 149 5.21 -7.32 -19.91
N ALA A 150 4.86 -7.23 -21.19
CA ALA A 150 5.24 -6.10 -22.04
C ALA A 150 4.90 -4.74 -21.41
N GLY A 151 5.86 -3.82 -21.38
CA GLY A 151 5.72 -2.50 -20.75
C GLY A 151 5.83 -2.47 -19.24
N THR A 152 6.19 -3.60 -18.61
CA THR A 152 6.44 -3.66 -17.16
C THR A 152 7.89 -4.02 -16.83
N GLU A 153 8.75 -4.09 -17.83
CA GLU A 153 10.18 -4.36 -17.67
C GLU A 153 10.84 -3.27 -16.82
N PRO A 154 11.81 -3.60 -15.97
CA PRO A 154 12.59 -2.58 -15.27
C PRO A 154 13.33 -1.68 -16.29
N GLY A 155 13.10 -0.38 -16.23
CA GLY A 155 13.78 0.59 -17.06
C GLY A 155 15.19 0.85 -16.56
N GLY A 156 16.18 0.02 -16.96
CA GLY A 156 17.59 0.27 -16.64
C GLY A 156 17.91 0.35 -15.14
N GLU A 157 19.19 0.55 -14.82
CA GLU A 157 19.72 0.60 -13.45
C GLU A 157 18.75 1.29 -12.45
N LEU A 158 18.17 0.52 -11.52
CA LEU A 158 17.30 1.03 -10.45
C LEU A 158 18.12 1.98 -9.56
N THR A 159 18.20 3.22 -9.97
CA THR A 159 18.61 4.30 -9.09
C THR A 159 17.44 4.55 -8.13
N ILE A 160 17.49 3.89 -6.97
CA ILE A 160 16.63 4.27 -5.84
C ILE A 160 16.96 5.74 -5.57
N PRO A 161 16.03 6.68 -5.79
CA PRO A 161 16.29 8.08 -5.48
C PRO A 161 16.70 8.17 -4.01
N ALA A 162 17.69 9.00 -3.72
CA ALA A 162 18.04 9.28 -2.33
C ALA A 162 16.78 9.69 -1.56
N PRO A 163 16.60 9.21 -0.33
CA PRO A 163 15.42 9.55 0.46
C PRO A 163 15.27 11.06 0.48
N GLY A 164 14.10 11.55 0.11
CA GLY A 164 13.77 12.96 0.10
C GLY A 164 14.11 13.65 1.44
N PRO A 165 14.21 14.98 1.51
CA PRO A 165 14.59 15.69 2.72
C PRO A 165 13.69 15.23 3.87
N LYS A 166 14.33 14.84 4.98
CA LYS A 166 13.61 14.37 6.19
C LYS A 166 12.55 15.40 6.54
N PRO A 167 11.27 15.01 6.62
CA PRO A 167 10.23 15.93 7.06
C PRO A 167 10.62 16.46 8.45
N THR A 168 10.62 17.76 8.61
CA THR A 168 10.80 18.40 9.91
C THR A 168 9.72 17.88 10.86
N PRO A 169 10.07 17.41 12.06
CA PRO A 169 9.09 16.86 12.99
C PRO A 169 8.07 17.94 13.35
N ARG A 170 6.88 17.87 12.80
CA ARG A 170 5.75 18.69 13.24
C ARG A 170 5.38 18.23 14.66
N ARG A 171 5.46 19.16 15.64
CA ARG A 171 5.05 18.94 17.04
C ARG A 171 3.53 18.72 17.12
N TRP A 172 3.08 17.47 16.97
CA TRP A 172 1.65 17.10 17.03
C TRP A 172 1.14 16.78 18.44
N PHE A 173 1.98 16.83 19.47
CA PHE A 173 1.54 16.61 20.84
C PHE A 173 1.62 17.88 21.68
N ARG A 174 0.64 18.79 21.56
CA ARG A 174 0.24 19.59 22.71
C ARG A 174 -0.70 18.74 23.55
N ARG A 175 -0.22 18.22 24.68
CA ARG A 175 -1.10 17.71 25.73
C ARG A 175 -2.09 18.80 26.09
N ALA A 176 -3.39 18.54 25.88
CA ALA A 176 -4.43 19.25 26.60
C ALA A 176 -4.30 18.83 28.08
N ARG A 177 -4.14 19.79 28.96
CA ARG A 177 -4.27 19.63 30.41
C ARG A 177 -5.75 19.61 30.75
#